data_47f2fb0a7d014bddb9fa9c5043510ebc
#
_entry.id   47f2fb0a7d014bddb9fa9c5043510ebc
#
_cell.length_a   1.000
_cell.length_b   1.000
_cell.length_c   1.000
_cell.angle_alpha   90.00
_cell.angle_beta   90.00
_cell.angle_gamma   90.00
#
_symmetry.space_group_name_H-M   'P 1'
#
loop_
_entity.id
_entity.type
_entity.pdbx_description
1 polymer ?
#
loop_
_entity_poly.entity_id
_entity_poly.type
_entity_poly.pdbx_seq_one_letter_code
_entity_poly.pdbx_strand_id
1 'polypeptide(L)'
;MSSAPLITPISPTACTIEGVVVVPRVIHFDGRGFLVEGLRKDEEVALGHEFHMAYTSLSVPGAARDADRWHHHRLQQDRYLVITGAMLMAFYDPRPSSPTQGCLEVLRVVGASSAQVAEASNSGQRFDVPTHLVMIPIGVYHAVKNAGSEGSILQNFPTRLYDPADEGRAPFVDVPVPGLGNAPFGWELVVVE
;
A
#
# COMPACT_ATOMS: atom_id res chain seq x y z
N MET A 1 -2.39 -19.23 26.81
CA MET A 1 -1.97 -18.99 25.39
C MET A 1 -1.56 -17.54 25.32
N SER A 2 -0.33 -17.23 24.95
CA SER A 2 0.09 -15.82 24.76
C SER A 2 -0.68 -15.26 23.56
N SER A 3 -1.29 -14.09 23.71
CA SER A 3 -1.91 -13.38 22.58
C SER A 3 -0.81 -13.00 21.58
N ALA A 4 -1.11 -13.05 20.28
CA ALA A 4 -0.20 -12.54 19.25
C ALA A 4 0.12 -11.06 19.53
N PRO A 5 1.36 -10.62 19.26
CA PRO A 5 1.72 -9.21 19.46
C PRO A 5 0.92 -8.30 18.52
N LEU A 6 0.60 -7.10 19.01
CA LEU A 6 -0.03 -6.07 18.20
C LEU A 6 0.98 -5.45 17.23
N ILE A 7 0.49 -5.05 16.06
CA ILE A 7 1.27 -4.46 14.98
C ILE A 7 1.00 -2.96 14.91
N THR A 8 2.05 -2.16 15.10
CA THR A 8 1.97 -0.70 14.88
C THR A 8 2.38 -0.41 13.45
N PRO A 9 1.54 0.28 12.66
CA PRO A 9 1.91 0.69 11.32
C PRO A 9 3.10 1.64 11.32
N ILE A 10 3.97 1.47 10.33
CA ILE A 10 5.17 2.31 10.15
C ILE A 10 5.01 3.28 8.98
N SER A 11 5.88 4.30 8.92
CA SER A 11 6.00 5.16 7.75
C SER A 11 6.46 4.35 6.54
N PRO A 12 5.97 4.63 5.32
CA PRO A 12 6.42 3.94 4.11
C PRO A 12 7.94 3.95 3.95
N THR A 13 8.60 5.06 4.30
CA THR A 13 10.07 5.20 4.22
C THR A 13 10.84 4.33 5.22
N ALA A 14 10.18 3.76 6.19
CA ALA A 14 10.78 2.83 7.17
C ALA A 14 10.65 1.36 6.75
N CYS A 15 10.04 1.07 5.59
CA CYS A 15 9.90 -0.30 5.09
C CYS A 15 11.26 -0.94 4.82
N THR A 16 11.44 -2.16 5.32
CA THR A 16 12.68 -2.93 5.16
C THR A 16 12.51 -4.20 4.33
N ILE A 17 11.29 -4.55 3.93
CA ILE A 17 11.02 -5.73 3.07
C ILE A 17 11.81 -5.62 1.77
N GLU A 18 12.63 -6.63 1.51
CA GLU A 18 13.52 -6.67 0.35
C GLU A 18 12.78 -6.48 -0.97
N GLY A 19 13.23 -5.52 -1.77
CA GLY A 19 12.67 -5.19 -3.07
C GLY A 19 11.41 -4.33 -3.04
N VAL A 20 10.85 -4.01 -1.87
CA VAL A 20 9.82 -2.95 -1.78
C VAL A 20 10.52 -1.60 -2.01
N VAL A 21 10.03 -0.85 -3.01
CA VAL A 21 10.56 0.47 -3.33
C VAL A 21 9.52 1.53 -2.99
N VAL A 22 9.95 2.51 -2.19
CA VAL A 22 9.10 3.64 -1.78
C VAL A 22 9.64 4.91 -2.42
N VAL A 23 8.84 5.52 -3.29
CA VAL A 23 9.19 6.74 -4.01
C VAL A 23 8.38 7.91 -3.45
N PRO A 24 9.04 8.98 -2.96
CA PRO A 24 8.34 10.17 -2.50
C PRO A 24 7.49 10.79 -3.61
N ARG A 25 6.31 11.27 -3.22
CA ARG A 25 5.39 12.06 -4.04
C ARG A 25 4.93 13.27 -3.26
N VAL A 26 4.49 14.27 -3.99
CA VAL A 26 3.93 15.49 -3.42
C VAL A 26 2.52 15.70 -3.97
N ILE A 27 1.60 15.96 -3.06
CA ILE A 27 0.24 16.39 -3.40
C ILE A 27 0.23 17.91 -3.34
N HIS A 28 0.01 18.54 -4.48
CA HIS A 28 -0.03 20.00 -4.64
C HIS A 28 -1.47 20.48 -4.54
N PHE A 29 -1.78 21.25 -3.50
CA PHE A 29 -3.10 21.83 -3.29
C PHE A 29 -3.17 23.27 -3.79
N ASP A 30 -4.34 23.64 -4.34
CA ASP A 30 -4.72 25.02 -4.65
C ASP A 30 -6.23 25.22 -4.53
N GLY A 31 -6.75 26.45 -4.76
CA GLY A 31 -8.18 26.76 -4.64
C GLY A 31 -9.12 25.94 -5.54
N ARG A 32 -8.60 25.10 -6.43
CA ARG A 32 -9.39 24.22 -7.33
C ARG A 32 -9.39 22.76 -6.88
N GLY A 33 -8.57 22.39 -5.86
CA GLY A 33 -8.40 21.05 -5.38
C GLY A 33 -6.93 20.65 -5.26
N PHE A 34 -6.54 19.50 -5.81
CA PHE A 34 -5.15 19.03 -5.76
C PHE A 34 -4.71 18.33 -7.04
N LEU A 35 -3.39 18.23 -7.20
CA LEU A 35 -2.71 17.44 -8.22
C LEU A 35 -1.65 16.57 -7.55
N VAL A 36 -1.52 15.32 -7.99
CA VAL A 36 -0.40 14.44 -7.62
C VAL A 36 0.12 13.74 -8.87
N GLU A 37 1.43 13.70 -9.03
CA GLU A 37 2.06 12.90 -10.10
C GLU A 37 2.08 11.43 -9.70
N GLY A 38 1.64 10.57 -10.61
CA GLY A 38 1.67 9.12 -10.42
C GLY A 38 3.00 8.52 -10.89
N LEU A 39 2.94 7.71 -11.94
CA LEU A 39 4.11 7.06 -12.54
C LEU A 39 4.83 8.03 -13.48
N ARG A 40 6.16 8.11 -13.36
CA ARG A 40 7.01 8.99 -14.16
C ARG A 40 7.98 8.16 -15.00
N LYS A 41 8.19 8.54 -16.27
CA LYS A 41 9.09 7.86 -17.19
C LYS A 41 10.56 7.92 -16.75
N ASP A 42 10.97 9.04 -16.14
CA ASP A 42 12.33 9.24 -15.66
C ASP A 42 12.69 8.42 -14.40
N GLU A 43 11.70 7.76 -13.78
CA GLU A 43 11.88 6.85 -12.65
C GLU A 43 11.84 5.36 -13.05
N GLU A 44 11.80 5.06 -14.34
CA GLU A 44 11.69 3.68 -14.85
C GLU A 44 12.78 2.75 -14.30
N VAL A 45 14.00 3.26 -14.10
CA VAL A 45 15.12 2.48 -13.56
C VAL A 45 14.85 2.07 -12.11
N ALA A 46 14.29 2.95 -11.29
CA ALA A 46 13.96 2.67 -9.88
C ALA A 46 12.72 1.77 -9.74
N LEU A 47 11.76 1.92 -10.66
CA LEU A 47 10.49 1.20 -10.66
C LEU A 47 10.49 -0.01 -11.61
N GLY A 48 11.56 -0.20 -12.38
CA GLY A 48 11.94 -1.41 -13.06
C GLY A 48 11.14 -1.79 -14.31
N HIS A 49 10.10 -1.02 -14.73
CA HIS A 49 9.23 -1.47 -15.83
C HIS A 49 8.48 -0.34 -16.52
N GLU A 50 8.19 -0.58 -17.79
CA GLU A 50 7.33 0.28 -18.60
C GLU A 50 5.90 0.33 -18.06
N PHE A 51 5.15 1.34 -18.51
CA PHE A 51 3.71 1.44 -18.28
C PHE A 51 2.97 0.40 -19.14
N HIS A 52 2.11 -0.39 -18.50
CA HIS A 52 1.24 -1.35 -19.19
C HIS A 52 -0.24 -0.99 -19.02
N MET A 53 -0.67 -0.69 -17.82
CA MET A 53 -2.04 -0.27 -17.52
C MET A 53 -2.09 0.53 -16.21
N ALA A 54 -3.20 1.17 -15.95
CA ALA A 54 -3.53 1.73 -14.64
C ALA A 54 -4.98 1.42 -14.32
N TYR A 55 -5.27 1.18 -13.05
CA TYR A 55 -6.64 1.12 -12.55
C TYR A 55 -6.77 1.80 -11.21
N THR A 56 -7.98 2.25 -10.93
CA THR A 56 -8.32 2.98 -9.70
C THR A 56 -9.36 2.20 -8.92
N SER A 57 -9.19 2.14 -7.62
CA SER A 57 -10.16 1.50 -6.72
C SER A 57 -10.53 2.42 -5.57
N LEU A 58 -11.82 2.48 -5.24
CA LEU A 58 -12.35 3.15 -4.06
C LEU A 58 -12.61 2.11 -2.97
N SER A 59 -12.15 2.36 -1.76
CA SER A 59 -12.49 1.58 -0.55
C SER A 59 -13.22 2.48 0.43
N VAL A 60 -14.40 2.06 0.88
CA VAL A 60 -15.16 2.78 1.92
C VAL A 60 -14.45 2.69 3.28
N PRO A 61 -14.76 3.56 4.25
CA PRO A 61 -14.11 3.56 5.56
C PRO A 61 -14.08 2.17 6.21
N GLY A 62 -12.91 1.76 6.70
CA GLY A 62 -12.70 0.48 7.38
C GLY A 62 -12.68 -0.76 6.48
N ALA A 63 -13.03 -0.64 5.20
CA ALA A 63 -13.05 -1.79 4.29
C ALA A 63 -11.64 -2.31 3.99
N ALA A 64 -11.44 -3.62 4.15
CA ALA A 64 -10.29 -4.33 3.62
C ALA A 64 -10.65 -4.94 2.26
N ARG A 65 -9.80 -4.70 1.25
CA ARG A 65 -9.96 -5.38 -0.04
C ARG A 65 -9.53 -6.83 0.06
N ASP A 66 -8.56 -7.08 0.94
CA ASP A 66 -8.06 -8.40 1.29
C ASP A 66 -8.35 -8.62 2.78
N ALA A 67 -9.56 -9.10 3.08
CA ALA A 67 -10.06 -9.17 4.46
C ALA A 67 -9.48 -10.37 5.23
N ASP A 68 -9.25 -11.49 4.55
CA ASP A 68 -8.90 -12.79 5.14
C ASP A 68 -7.76 -13.51 4.41
N ARG A 69 -7.14 -12.88 3.42
CA ARG A 69 -6.14 -13.50 2.56
C ARG A 69 -5.11 -12.52 2.04
N TRP A 70 -3.92 -13.03 1.77
CA TRP A 70 -2.88 -12.37 1.04
C TRP A 70 -3.16 -12.39 -0.46
N HIS A 71 -2.83 -11.28 -1.13
CA HIS A 71 -2.70 -11.19 -2.56
C HIS A 71 -1.22 -11.26 -2.93
N HIS A 72 -0.88 -11.88 -4.05
CA HIS A 72 0.49 -11.90 -4.56
C HIS A 72 0.53 -12.22 -6.05
N HIS A 73 1.65 -11.89 -6.68
CA HIS A 73 1.91 -12.16 -8.08
C HIS A 73 3.24 -12.90 -8.28
N ARG A 74 3.30 -13.72 -9.30
CA ARG A 74 4.51 -14.46 -9.69
C ARG A 74 5.30 -13.77 -10.80
N LEU A 75 4.66 -12.88 -11.57
CA LEU A 75 5.22 -12.20 -12.75
C LEU A 75 5.00 -10.70 -12.72
N GLN A 76 3.96 -10.21 -12.04
CA GLN A 76 3.60 -8.80 -11.95
C GLN A 76 4.19 -8.17 -10.69
N GLN A 77 4.59 -6.92 -10.80
CA GLN A 77 4.77 -6.01 -9.67
C GLN A 77 3.61 -5.03 -9.63
N ASP A 78 3.15 -4.66 -8.44
CA ASP A 78 2.18 -3.61 -8.23
C ASP A 78 2.86 -2.31 -7.82
N ARG A 79 2.31 -1.18 -8.25
CA ARG A 79 2.81 0.15 -7.92
C ARG A 79 1.64 1.00 -7.42
N TYR A 80 1.51 1.09 -6.10
CA TYR A 80 0.35 1.67 -5.42
C TYR A 80 0.59 3.13 -5.06
N LEU A 81 -0.34 4.01 -5.45
CA LEU A 81 -0.42 5.39 -5.02
C LEU A 81 -1.78 5.63 -4.35
N VAL A 82 -1.77 6.08 -3.11
CA VAL A 82 -3.00 6.52 -2.42
C VAL A 82 -3.28 7.96 -2.83
N ILE A 83 -4.36 8.14 -3.62
CA ILE A 83 -4.75 9.46 -4.12
C ILE A 83 -5.49 10.26 -3.05
N THR A 84 -6.46 9.61 -2.36
CA THR A 84 -7.23 10.23 -1.26
C THR A 84 -7.34 9.28 -0.08
N GLY A 85 -7.56 9.85 1.11
CA GLY A 85 -7.77 9.10 2.34
C GLY A 85 -6.50 8.49 2.90
N ALA A 86 -6.62 7.39 3.64
CA ALA A 86 -5.50 6.67 4.26
C ALA A 86 -5.66 5.16 4.11
N MET A 87 -4.59 4.48 3.72
CA MET A 87 -4.55 3.02 3.57
C MET A 87 -3.48 2.40 4.45
N LEU A 88 -3.80 1.27 5.06
CA LEU A 88 -2.83 0.32 5.58
C LEU A 88 -2.47 -0.65 4.45
N MET A 89 -1.19 -0.90 4.29
CA MET A 89 -0.63 -1.86 3.35
C MET A 89 0.21 -2.86 4.15
N ALA A 90 -0.30 -4.07 4.34
CA ALA A 90 0.42 -5.16 4.99
C ALA A 90 1.26 -5.90 3.96
N PHE A 91 2.54 -6.15 4.28
CA PHE A 91 3.49 -6.92 3.47
C PHE A 91 4.06 -8.05 4.29
N TYR A 92 4.06 -9.25 3.72
CA TYR A 92 4.73 -10.41 4.27
C TYR A 92 5.65 -11.00 3.20
N ASP A 93 6.90 -11.28 3.58
CA ASP A 93 7.87 -11.86 2.66
C ASP A 93 8.01 -13.38 2.86
N PRO A 94 7.34 -14.21 2.05
CA PRO A 94 7.47 -15.67 2.13
C PRO A 94 8.66 -16.22 1.34
N ARG A 95 9.41 -15.39 0.58
CA ARG A 95 10.40 -15.82 -0.40
C ARG A 95 11.61 -16.48 0.28
N PRO A 96 11.91 -17.78 -0.04
CA PRO A 96 12.94 -18.54 0.71
C PRO A 96 14.35 -18.00 0.60
N SER A 97 14.68 -17.25 -0.45
CA SER A 97 16.01 -16.67 -0.69
C SER A 97 16.12 -15.20 -0.34
N SER A 98 15.06 -14.59 0.19
CA SER A 98 15.05 -13.19 0.58
C SER A 98 15.75 -13.00 1.95
N PRO A 99 16.57 -11.93 2.10
CA PRO A 99 17.13 -11.58 3.41
C PRO A 99 16.06 -11.17 4.44
N THR A 100 14.84 -10.82 3.95
CA THR A 100 13.69 -10.48 4.81
C THR A 100 12.65 -11.59 4.87
N GLN A 101 13.02 -12.83 4.54
CA GLN A 101 12.10 -13.96 4.65
C GLN A 101 11.45 -14.04 6.04
N GLY A 102 10.14 -14.17 6.09
CA GLY A 102 9.35 -14.25 7.32
C GLY A 102 9.04 -12.90 7.98
N CYS A 103 9.56 -11.80 7.46
CA CYS A 103 9.24 -10.46 7.95
C CYS A 103 7.81 -10.06 7.56
N LEU A 104 7.13 -9.43 8.51
CA LEU A 104 5.82 -8.81 8.34
C LEU A 104 5.94 -7.33 8.71
N GLU A 105 5.48 -6.46 7.83
CA GLU A 105 5.38 -5.02 8.06
C GLU A 105 4.04 -4.49 7.60
N VAL A 106 3.54 -3.46 8.29
CA VAL A 106 2.31 -2.75 7.90
C VAL A 106 2.66 -1.28 7.72
N LEU A 107 2.49 -0.77 6.51
CA LEU A 107 2.72 0.64 6.20
C LEU A 107 1.42 1.42 6.31
N ARG A 108 1.48 2.67 6.78
CA ARG A 108 0.40 3.63 6.68
C ARG A 108 0.72 4.66 5.60
N VAL A 109 -0.01 4.62 4.49
CA VAL A 109 0.15 5.54 3.36
C VAL A 109 -1.05 6.48 3.31
N VAL A 110 -0.78 7.77 3.18
CA VAL A 110 -1.82 8.82 3.15
C VAL A 110 -1.88 9.50 1.79
N GLY A 111 -3.08 9.79 1.32
CA GLY A 111 -3.39 10.65 0.19
C GLY A 111 -4.00 11.98 0.65
N ALA A 112 -4.61 12.73 -0.28
CA ALA A 112 -5.34 13.94 0.04
C ALA A 112 -6.55 13.63 0.93
N SER A 113 -6.80 14.47 1.95
CA SER A 113 -8.02 14.41 2.76
C SER A 113 -9.04 15.45 2.29
N SER A 114 -10.32 15.20 2.57
CA SER A 114 -11.39 16.15 2.30
C SER A 114 -11.19 17.48 3.06
N ALA A 115 -10.63 17.43 4.26
CA ALA A 115 -10.29 18.61 5.05
C ALA A 115 -9.23 19.49 4.36
N GLN A 116 -8.17 18.90 3.81
CA GLN A 116 -7.15 19.64 3.06
C GLN A 116 -7.70 20.25 1.76
N VAL A 117 -8.58 19.52 1.05
CA VAL A 117 -9.26 20.06 -0.13
C VAL A 117 -10.12 21.26 0.25
N ALA A 118 -10.89 21.18 1.33
CA ALA A 118 -11.71 22.26 1.83
C ALA A 118 -10.85 23.47 2.28
N GLU A 119 -9.75 23.25 2.97
CA GLU A 119 -8.81 24.28 3.38
C GLU A 119 -8.26 25.05 2.17
N ALA A 120 -7.74 24.34 1.17
CA ALA A 120 -7.22 24.95 -0.05
C ALA A 120 -8.29 25.75 -0.80
N SER A 121 -9.49 25.17 -0.95
CA SER A 121 -10.61 25.79 -1.67
C SER A 121 -11.13 27.06 -0.96
N ASN A 122 -11.21 27.04 0.38
CA ASN A 122 -11.70 28.17 1.16
C ASN A 122 -10.69 29.30 1.29
N SER A 123 -9.40 28.98 1.45
CA SER A 123 -8.33 29.95 1.63
C SER A 123 -7.78 30.51 0.32
N GLY A 124 -7.90 29.73 -0.77
CA GLY A 124 -7.19 29.99 -2.03
C GLY A 124 -5.68 29.82 -1.94
N GLN A 125 -5.16 29.36 -0.79
CA GLN A 125 -3.73 29.17 -0.57
C GLN A 125 -3.23 27.91 -1.28
N ARG A 126 -1.94 27.95 -1.66
CA ARG A 126 -1.22 26.78 -2.16
C ARG A 126 -0.39 26.20 -1.04
N PHE A 127 -0.44 24.86 -0.91
CA PHE A 127 0.44 24.12 -0.01
C PHE A 127 0.67 22.72 -0.53
N ASP A 128 1.71 22.08 -0.03
CA ASP A 128 2.17 20.77 -0.44
C ASP A 128 2.08 19.79 0.72
N VAL A 129 1.68 18.55 0.42
CA VAL A 129 1.61 17.45 1.39
C VAL A 129 2.37 16.24 0.83
N PRO A 130 3.28 15.62 1.60
CA PRO A 130 3.99 14.44 1.15
C PRO A 130 3.06 13.21 1.08
N THR A 131 3.27 12.39 0.07
CA THR A 131 2.74 11.03 -0.07
C THR A 131 3.79 10.12 -0.68
N HIS A 132 3.45 8.87 -0.98
CA HIS A 132 4.39 7.90 -1.51
C HIS A 132 3.73 7.00 -2.55
N LEU A 133 4.47 6.70 -3.60
CA LEU A 133 4.21 5.57 -4.47
C LEU A 133 5.01 4.38 -3.94
N VAL A 134 4.34 3.25 -3.74
CA VAL A 134 4.93 2.03 -3.18
C VAL A 134 4.92 0.93 -4.23
N MET A 135 6.10 0.45 -4.63
CA MET A 135 6.23 -0.70 -5.52
C MET A 135 6.38 -1.98 -4.69
N ILE A 136 5.58 -2.96 -5.02
CA ILE A 136 5.52 -4.28 -4.38
C ILE A 136 6.19 -5.28 -5.31
N PRO A 137 7.29 -5.93 -4.91
CA PRO A 137 7.99 -6.86 -5.78
C PRO A 137 7.25 -8.19 -5.93
N ILE A 138 7.59 -8.92 -6.99
CA ILE A 138 7.12 -10.27 -7.25
C ILE A 138 7.31 -11.16 -6.02
N GLY A 139 6.29 -11.94 -5.68
CA GLY A 139 6.31 -12.94 -4.61
C GLY A 139 6.12 -12.38 -3.20
N VAL A 140 6.14 -11.07 -2.99
CA VAL A 140 5.75 -10.48 -1.70
C VAL A 140 4.23 -10.55 -1.56
N TYR A 141 3.79 -11.14 -0.46
CA TYR A 141 2.38 -11.20 -0.09
C TYR A 141 1.96 -9.82 0.43
N HIS A 142 0.82 -9.32 -0.05
CA HIS A 142 0.32 -8.02 0.37
C HIS A 142 -1.19 -8.02 0.55
N ALA A 143 -1.67 -7.11 1.39
CA ALA A 143 -3.09 -6.89 1.64
C ALA A 143 -3.31 -5.41 1.96
N VAL A 144 -4.48 -4.86 1.59
CA VAL A 144 -4.79 -3.45 1.80
C VAL A 144 -6.12 -3.23 2.50
N LYS A 145 -6.14 -2.23 3.40
CA LYS A 145 -7.32 -1.82 4.17
C LYS A 145 -7.40 -0.31 4.25
N ASN A 146 -8.60 0.26 4.09
CA ASN A 146 -8.83 1.67 4.39
C ASN A 146 -8.75 1.90 5.91
N ALA A 147 -7.82 2.75 6.33
CA ALA A 147 -7.61 3.13 7.73
C ALA A 147 -8.22 4.47 8.10
N GLY A 148 -8.79 5.19 7.13
CA GLY A 148 -9.36 6.52 7.33
C GLY A 148 -10.85 6.49 7.70
N SER A 149 -11.35 7.67 8.11
CA SER A 149 -12.77 7.94 8.34
C SER A 149 -13.54 8.30 7.06
N GLU A 150 -12.85 8.45 5.95
CA GLU A 150 -13.39 8.75 4.62
C GLU A 150 -13.00 7.71 3.58
N GLY A 151 -13.61 7.76 2.40
CA GLY A 151 -13.26 6.84 1.30
C GLY A 151 -11.83 7.04 0.83
N SER A 152 -11.09 5.95 0.66
CA SER A 152 -9.73 6.00 0.12
C SER A 152 -9.69 5.54 -1.32
N ILE A 153 -9.05 6.35 -2.18
CA ILE A 153 -8.79 6.03 -3.58
C ILE A 153 -7.34 5.59 -3.72
N LEU A 154 -7.18 4.35 -4.18
CA LEU A 154 -5.88 3.78 -4.54
C LEU A 154 -5.81 3.62 -6.05
N GLN A 155 -4.72 4.13 -6.63
CA GLN A 155 -4.36 3.89 -8.01
C GLN A 155 -3.21 2.89 -8.08
N ASN A 156 -3.37 1.85 -8.90
CA ASN A 156 -2.32 0.91 -9.22
C ASN A 156 -1.83 1.11 -10.65
N PHE A 157 -0.52 0.96 -10.83
CA PHE A 157 0.17 0.93 -12.11
C PHE A 157 0.91 -0.41 -12.24
N PRO A 158 0.20 -1.55 -12.44
CA PRO A 158 0.84 -2.85 -12.53
C PRO A 158 1.80 -2.93 -13.72
N THR A 159 2.83 -3.78 -13.59
CA THR A 159 3.86 -3.96 -14.63
C THR A 159 3.44 -4.93 -15.74
N ARG A 160 2.21 -5.42 -15.69
CA ARG A 160 1.63 -6.33 -16.70
C ARG A 160 0.14 -6.02 -16.87
N LEU A 161 -0.43 -6.48 -17.97
CA LEU A 161 -1.89 -6.55 -18.11
C LEU A 161 -2.43 -7.62 -17.17
N TYR A 162 -3.69 -7.48 -16.77
CA TYR A 162 -4.35 -8.43 -15.91
C TYR A 162 -4.29 -9.86 -16.48
N ASP A 163 -3.78 -10.78 -15.69
CA ASP A 163 -3.72 -12.20 -15.98
C ASP A 163 -4.18 -13.00 -14.76
N PRO A 164 -5.36 -13.64 -14.80
CA PRO A 164 -5.87 -14.43 -13.68
C PRO A 164 -4.98 -15.64 -13.33
N ALA A 165 -4.11 -16.08 -14.25
CA ALA A 165 -3.17 -17.17 -13.99
C ALA A 165 -1.95 -16.70 -13.18
N ASP A 166 -1.65 -15.40 -13.17
CA ASP A 166 -0.56 -14.82 -12.37
C ASP A 166 -1.02 -14.45 -10.95
N GLU A 167 -2.31 -14.14 -10.78
CA GLU A 167 -2.86 -13.74 -9.48
C GLU A 167 -2.94 -14.91 -8.51
N GLY A 168 -2.27 -14.79 -7.36
CA GLY A 168 -2.33 -15.76 -6.27
C GLY A 168 -3.04 -15.20 -5.05
N ARG A 169 -3.73 -16.09 -4.33
CA ARG A 169 -4.45 -15.80 -3.08
C ARG A 169 -4.09 -16.83 -2.03
N ALA A 170 -3.54 -16.41 -0.88
CA ALA A 170 -3.21 -17.28 0.23
C ALA A 170 -4.02 -16.86 1.47
N PRO A 171 -4.94 -17.70 2.00
CA PRO A 171 -5.68 -17.37 3.22
C PRO A 171 -4.72 -17.01 4.37
N PHE A 172 -5.02 -15.99 5.16
CA PHE A 172 -4.16 -15.61 6.29
C PHE A 172 -3.92 -16.78 7.24
N VAL A 173 -4.96 -17.57 7.49
CA VAL A 173 -4.92 -18.73 8.41
C VAL A 173 -3.96 -19.83 7.97
N ASP A 174 -3.61 -19.90 6.69
CA ASP A 174 -2.69 -20.90 6.13
C ASP A 174 -1.23 -20.43 6.10
N VAL A 175 -0.99 -19.18 6.50
CA VAL A 175 0.34 -18.54 6.45
C VAL A 175 0.81 -18.19 7.86
N PRO A 176 1.60 -19.05 8.51
CA PRO A 176 2.17 -18.74 9.82
C PRO A 176 3.23 -17.63 9.68
N VAL A 177 3.16 -16.63 10.56
CA VAL A 177 4.07 -15.49 10.58
C VAL A 177 5.02 -15.63 11.78
N PRO A 178 6.33 -15.84 11.57
CA PRO A 178 7.29 -16.02 12.66
C PRO A 178 7.29 -14.88 13.68
N GLY A 179 7.22 -13.63 13.22
CA GLY A 179 7.15 -12.44 14.07
C GLY A 179 5.91 -12.34 14.96
N LEU A 180 4.88 -13.13 14.66
CA LEU A 180 3.66 -13.25 15.46
C LEU A 180 3.63 -14.54 16.30
N GLY A 181 4.79 -15.17 16.53
CA GLY A 181 4.88 -16.46 17.22
C GLY A 181 4.24 -17.61 16.42
N ASN A 182 4.30 -17.53 15.11
CA ASN A 182 3.65 -18.41 14.13
C ASN A 182 2.12 -18.34 14.11
N ALA A 183 1.50 -17.34 14.75
CA ALA A 183 0.10 -17.04 14.49
C ALA A 183 -0.08 -16.45 13.08
N PRO A 184 -1.24 -16.64 12.44
CA PRO A 184 -1.55 -15.98 11.17
C PRO A 184 -1.70 -14.46 11.38
N PHE A 185 -1.52 -13.71 10.29
CA PHE A 185 -1.88 -12.30 10.26
C PHE A 185 -3.41 -12.14 10.29
N GLY A 186 -3.87 -11.04 10.88
CA GLY A 186 -5.24 -10.56 10.82
C GLY A 186 -5.28 -9.05 11.05
N TRP A 187 -6.23 -8.37 10.44
CA TRP A 187 -6.37 -6.92 10.56
C TRP A 187 -6.72 -6.45 11.99
N GLU A 188 -7.24 -7.34 12.84
CA GLU A 188 -7.50 -7.10 14.25
C GLU A 188 -6.21 -6.94 15.09
N LEU A 189 -5.09 -7.41 14.57
CA LEU A 189 -3.78 -7.24 15.21
C LEU A 189 -3.17 -5.85 14.94
N VAL A 190 -3.68 -5.11 13.97
CA VAL A 190 -3.13 -3.81 13.57
C VAL A 190 -3.78 -2.69 14.38
N VAL A 191 -2.96 -1.97 15.14
CA VAL A 191 -3.40 -0.81 15.93
C VAL A 191 -3.52 0.39 14.99
N VAL A 192 -4.70 0.98 14.88
CA VAL A 192 -4.95 2.23 14.15
C VAL A 192 -5.17 3.32 15.20
N GLU A 193 -4.20 4.22 15.30
CA GLU A 193 -4.33 5.44 16.11
C GLU A 193 -5.18 6.50 15.41
#